data_088af8e40bff6f20de17566387427af5
#
_entry.id   088af8e40bff6f20de17566387427af5
#
_cell.length_a   1.000
_cell.length_b   1.000
_cell.length_c   1.000
_cell.angle_alpha   90.00
_cell.angle_beta   90.00
_cell.angle_gamma   90.00
#
_symmetry.space_group_name_H-M   'P 1'
#
loop_
_entity.id
_entity.type
_entity.pdbx_description
1 polymer ?
#
loop_
_entity_poly.entity_id
_entity_poly.type
_entity_poly.pdbx_seq_one_letter_code
_entity_poly.pdbx_strand_id
1 'polypeptide(L)'
;MSTVLGVGNPVMGDDAVGLCVLRRLQARAGGLPPTNDTTGWVDHASTRLVPHSPTPPQLPTSYTPANGPAVDFIDGGTSGMELLDVILTAQKLLVLDALTGPGAPGDIVVLHGDQIPRLLRSKLSPHQVGLLDLLAAARMLGSEPAQVAVVGVVAHSATLTVGMTPAVQAAVEPAEAAAWEVLAQWGTTTPPRV
;
A
#
# COMPACT_ATOMS: atom_id res chain seq x y z
N MET A 1 15.92 8.70 -1.75
CA MET A 1 15.34 7.36 -1.69
C MET A 1 13.93 7.49 -1.18
N SER A 2 12.98 6.78 -1.78
CA SER A 2 11.57 6.80 -1.38
C SER A 2 11.20 5.42 -0.83
N THR A 3 10.34 5.39 0.19
CA THR A 3 9.81 4.15 0.76
C THR A 3 8.32 4.10 0.49
N VAL A 4 7.84 2.99 -0.08
CA VAL A 4 6.41 2.70 -0.25
C VAL A 4 6.02 1.63 0.75
N LEU A 5 5.10 1.96 1.62
CA LEU A 5 4.60 1.10 2.68
C LEU A 5 3.15 0.72 2.40
N GLY A 6 2.90 -0.56 2.12
CA GLY A 6 1.55 -1.09 2.03
C GLY A 6 1.07 -1.55 3.40
N VAL A 7 -0.10 -1.13 3.81
CA VAL A 7 -0.72 -1.49 5.09
C VAL A 7 -2.08 -2.13 4.82
N GLY A 8 -2.47 -3.07 5.67
CA GLY A 8 -3.78 -3.72 5.60
C GLY A 8 -3.74 -5.19 5.97
N ASN A 9 -4.91 -5.79 6.03
CA ASN A 9 -5.09 -7.20 6.38
C ASN A 9 -5.73 -7.98 5.21
N PRO A 10 -5.03 -8.96 4.61
CA PRO A 10 -5.51 -9.67 3.42
C PRO A 10 -6.75 -10.56 3.68
N VAL A 11 -7.09 -10.82 4.95
CA VAL A 11 -8.27 -11.60 5.33
C VAL A 11 -9.44 -10.75 5.84
N MET A 12 -9.32 -9.43 5.74
CA MET A 12 -10.32 -8.46 6.22
C MET A 12 -10.97 -7.67 5.08
N GLY A 13 -11.33 -8.35 3.98
CA GLY A 13 -12.06 -7.74 2.87
C GLY A 13 -11.32 -6.56 2.24
N ASP A 14 -11.96 -5.40 2.24
CA ASP A 14 -11.43 -4.17 1.61
C ASP A 14 -10.15 -3.64 2.28
N ASP A 15 -9.86 -4.06 3.51
CA ASP A 15 -8.62 -3.68 4.22
C ASP A 15 -7.35 -4.22 3.51
N ALA A 16 -7.50 -5.17 2.61
CA ALA A 16 -6.41 -5.72 1.80
C ALA A 16 -5.90 -4.77 0.71
N VAL A 17 -6.62 -3.69 0.40
CA VAL A 17 -6.36 -2.87 -0.80
C VAL A 17 -4.96 -2.25 -0.82
N GLY A 18 -4.45 -1.78 0.32
CA GLY A 18 -3.11 -1.20 0.40
C GLY A 18 -2.02 -2.19 -0.03
N LEU A 19 -2.13 -3.45 0.41
CA LEU A 19 -1.21 -4.53 0.02
C LEU A 19 -1.36 -4.92 -1.45
N CYS A 20 -2.58 -4.89 -2.00
CA CYS A 20 -2.81 -5.19 -3.41
C CYS A 20 -2.20 -4.14 -4.32
N VAL A 21 -2.34 -2.86 -3.98
CA VAL A 21 -1.71 -1.76 -4.70
C VAL A 21 -0.18 -1.88 -4.63
N LEU A 22 0.39 -2.20 -3.45
CA LEU A 22 1.82 -2.43 -3.29
C LEU A 22 2.33 -3.52 -4.25
N ARG A 23 1.66 -4.67 -4.30
CA ARG A 23 2.05 -5.79 -5.18
C ARG A 23 2.00 -5.42 -6.65
N ARG A 24 1.03 -4.61 -7.07
CA ARG A 24 0.98 -4.11 -8.45
C ARG A 24 2.14 -3.18 -8.76
N LEU A 25 2.50 -2.29 -7.85
CA LEU A 25 3.69 -1.44 -7.99
C LEU A 25 4.96 -2.28 -8.14
N GLN A 26 5.12 -3.30 -7.30
CA GLN A 26 6.23 -4.25 -7.36
C GLN A 26 6.25 -5.03 -8.68
N ALA A 27 5.12 -5.57 -9.12
CA ALA A 27 5.01 -6.31 -10.37
C ALA A 27 5.44 -5.42 -11.55
N ARG A 28 4.91 -4.21 -11.62
CA ARG A 28 5.27 -3.25 -12.67
C ARG A 28 6.75 -2.86 -12.61
N ALA A 29 7.30 -2.64 -11.42
CA ALA A 29 8.72 -2.36 -11.21
C ALA A 29 9.62 -3.50 -11.70
N GLY A 30 9.16 -4.75 -11.56
CA GLY A 30 9.85 -5.96 -12.04
C GLY A 30 9.57 -6.31 -13.50
N GLY A 31 8.80 -5.51 -14.25
CA GLY A 31 8.40 -5.85 -15.62
C GLY A 31 7.50 -7.09 -15.69
N LEU A 32 6.76 -7.38 -14.63
CA LEU A 32 5.83 -8.50 -14.53
C LEU A 32 4.40 -8.05 -14.85
N PRO A 33 3.55 -8.93 -15.38
CA PRO A 33 2.15 -8.61 -15.59
C PRO A 33 1.49 -8.26 -14.24
N PRO A 34 0.60 -7.25 -14.22
CA PRO A 34 -0.09 -6.86 -12.99
C PRO A 34 -0.98 -8.00 -12.52
N THR A 35 -0.88 -8.33 -11.25
CA THR A 35 -1.78 -9.28 -10.60
C THR A 35 -2.76 -8.53 -9.72
N ASN A 36 -4.05 -8.79 -9.88
CA ASN A 36 -5.10 -8.33 -8.96
C ASN A 36 -5.37 -9.37 -7.87
N ASP A 37 -4.53 -10.38 -7.80
CA ASP A 37 -4.72 -11.48 -6.87
C ASP A 37 -4.40 -11.02 -5.45
N THR A 38 -5.44 -10.85 -4.66
CA THR A 38 -5.36 -10.65 -3.21
C THR A 38 -5.00 -11.94 -2.50
N THR A 39 -5.13 -13.06 -3.22
CA THR A 39 -5.12 -14.42 -2.66
C THR A 39 -3.78 -15.11 -2.82
N GLY A 40 -2.70 -14.41 -3.10
CA GLY A 40 -1.36 -15.04 -3.11
C GLY A 40 -1.07 -15.94 -1.90
N TRP A 41 -2.07 -16.08 -1.01
CA TRP A 41 -2.10 -16.94 0.17
C TRP A 41 -3.09 -18.11 0.07
N VAL A 42 -4.10 -18.06 -0.84
CA VAL A 42 -5.08 -19.15 -0.94
C VAL A 42 -5.62 -19.23 -2.37
N ASP A 43 -5.20 -20.25 -3.11
CA ASP A 43 -5.88 -20.65 -4.34
C ASP A 43 -7.17 -21.40 -3.96
N HIS A 44 -8.28 -20.65 -3.83
CA HIS A 44 -9.60 -21.23 -3.55
C HIS A 44 -10.33 -21.75 -4.78
N ALA A 45 -9.77 -21.58 -5.99
CA ALA A 45 -10.44 -22.00 -7.21
C ALA A 45 -10.19 -23.46 -7.57
N SER A 46 -9.24 -24.15 -6.95
CA SER A 46 -8.98 -25.56 -7.26
C SER A 46 -9.01 -26.44 -6.02
N THR A 47 -10.15 -27.07 -5.78
CA THR A 47 -10.26 -28.30 -4.96
C THR A 47 -9.48 -29.48 -5.59
N ARG A 48 -8.61 -29.22 -6.54
CA ARG A 48 -7.70 -30.20 -7.15
C ARG A 48 -6.30 -29.95 -6.63
N LEU A 49 -5.75 -30.95 -5.96
CA LEU A 49 -4.32 -31.10 -5.74
C LEU A 49 -3.65 -31.15 -7.13
N VAL A 50 -3.19 -30.00 -7.64
CA VAL A 50 -2.36 -29.93 -8.82
C VAL A 50 -0.93 -30.09 -8.34
N PRO A 51 -0.24 -31.18 -8.66
CA PRO A 51 1.18 -31.28 -8.38
C PRO A 51 1.91 -30.24 -9.24
N HIS A 52 2.71 -29.39 -8.62
CA HIS A 52 3.56 -28.37 -9.24
C HIS A 52 2.82 -27.14 -9.80
N SER A 53 2.23 -26.32 -8.92
CA SER A 53 2.09 -24.90 -9.25
C SER A 53 3.49 -24.29 -9.35
N PRO A 54 3.80 -23.56 -10.43
CA PRO A 54 5.06 -22.81 -10.47
C PRO A 54 5.11 -21.88 -9.26
N THR A 55 6.24 -21.86 -8.58
CA THR A 55 6.47 -20.91 -7.48
C THR A 55 6.05 -19.50 -7.96
N PRO A 56 5.17 -18.81 -7.25
CA PRO A 56 4.75 -17.47 -7.68
C PRO A 56 6.00 -16.60 -7.89
N PRO A 57 6.00 -15.75 -8.91
CA PRO A 57 7.15 -14.90 -9.20
C PRO A 57 7.46 -14.07 -7.95
N GLN A 58 8.73 -14.04 -7.56
CA GLN A 58 9.16 -13.20 -6.47
C GLN A 58 9.07 -11.74 -6.91
N LEU A 59 8.23 -10.96 -6.24
CA LEU A 59 8.09 -9.54 -6.48
C LEU A 59 9.34 -8.81 -5.95
N PRO A 60 9.85 -7.80 -6.67
CA PRO A 60 10.99 -7.04 -6.21
C PRO A 60 10.64 -6.25 -4.94
N THR A 61 11.57 -6.21 -4.01
CA THR A 61 11.47 -5.38 -2.79
C THR A 61 11.98 -3.96 -3.01
N SER A 62 12.61 -3.69 -4.16
CA SER A 62 13.08 -2.36 -4.52
C SER A 62 13.03 -2.15 -6.03
N TYR A 63 13.00 -0.88 -6.42
CA TYR A 63 13.07 -0.45 -7.80
C TYR A 63 14.11 0.67 -7.93
N THR A 64 15.07 0.48 -8.83
CA THR A 64 16.06 1.50 -9.16
C THR A 64 15.86 1.90 -10.61
N PRO A 65 15.24 3.06 -10.88
CA PRO A 65 15.05 3.56 -12.23
C PRO A 65 16.39 3.96 -12.86
N ALA A 66 16.46 3.99 -14.20
CA ALA A 66 17.65 4.49 -14.92
C ALA A 66 17.94 5.96 -14.58
N ASN A 67 16.89 6.74 -14.29
CA ASN A 67 16.99 8.13 -13.85
C ASN A 67 16.04 8.37 -12.67
N GLY A 68 16.56 8.95 -11.58
CA GLY A 68 15.79 9.27 -10.40
C GLY A 68 16.12 8.43 -9.17
N PRO A 69 15.50 8.75 -8.03
CA PRO A 69 15.75 8.06 -6.78
C PRO A 69 15.18 6.64 -6.78
N ALA A 70 15.88 5.74 -6.10
CA ALA A 70 15.40 4.39 -5.84
C ALA A 70 14.16 4.40 -4.93
N VAL A 71 13.37 3.35 -5.06
CA VAL A 71 12.15 3.09 -4.26
C VAL A 71 12.26 1.75 -3.60
N ASP A 72 12.04 1.69 -2.29
CA ASP A 72 11.86 0.46 -1.54
C ASP A 72 10.38 0.17 -1.33
N PHE A 73 10.00 -1.08 -1.48
CA PHE A 73 8.65 -1.58 -1.27
C PHE A 73 8.60 -2.43 -0.01
N ILE A 74 7.76 -2.05 0.94
CA ILE A 74 7.65 -2.71 2.24
C ILE A 74 6.20 -3.16 2.46
N ASP A 75 6.03 -4.45 2.69
CA ASP A 75 4.76 -5.01 3.15
C ASP A 75 4.70 -4.82 4.67
N GLY A 76 3.90 -3.87 5.12
CA GLY A 76 3.68 -3.57 6.52
C GLY A 76 2.58 -4.42 7.15
N GLY A 77 1.77 -5.08 6.34
CA GLY A 77 0.68 -5.93 6.83
C GLY A 77 -0.17 -5.22 7.87
N THR A 78 -0.35 -5.87 9.00
CA THR A 78 -1.06 -5.36 10.17
C THR A 78 -0.12 -4.88 11.29
N SER A 79 1.17 -4.72 10.98
CA SER A 79 2.17 -4.30 11.96
C SER A 79 1.86 -2.91 12.50
N GLY A 80 2.09 -2.73 13.79
CA GLY A 80 1.91 -1.46 14.49
C GLY A 80 3.26 -0.78 14.72
N MET A 81 3.73 -0.76 15.98
CA MET A 81 4.97 -0.08 16.38
C MET A 81 6.23 -0.61 15.67
N GLU A 82 6.21 -1.84 15.15
CA GLU A 82 7.31 -2.41 14.37
C GLU A 82 7.60 -1.60 13.09
N LEU A 83 6.63 -0.86 12.58
CA LEU A 83 6.80 0.02 11.42
C LEU A 83 7.53 1.33 11.76
N LEU A 84 7.77 1.60 13.03
CA LEU A 84 8.47 2.84 13.43
C LEU A 84 9.86 2.93 12.81
N ASP A 85 10.63 1.85 12.80
CA ASP A 85 11.97 1.84 12.22
C ASP A 85 11.94 2.14 10.71
N VAL A 86 10.92 1.66 10.00
CA VAL A 86 10.70 1.98 8.59
C VAL A 86 10.48 3.48 8.40
N ILE A 87 9.66 4.08 9.26
CA ILE A 87 9.33 5.51 9.19
C ILE A 87 10.54 6.37 9.55
N LEU A 88 11.29 5.99 10.60
CA LEU A 88 12.48 6.72 11.05
C LEU A 88 13.60 6.75 10.00
N THR A 89 13.69 5.72 9.15
CA THR A 89 14.74 5.61 8.13
C THR A 89 14.31 6.16 6.76
N ALA A 90 13.01 6.36 6.54
CA ALA A 90 12.49 6.87 5.28
C ALA A 90 12.77 8.37 5.10
N GLN A 91 13.34 8.74 3.96
CA GLN A 91 13.45 10.17 3.58
C GLN A 91 12.13 10.70 3.02
N LYS A 92 11.46 9.89 2.21
CA LYS A 92 10.13 10.14 1.64
C LYS A 92 9.30 8.88 1.84
N LEU A 93 8.11 9.03 2.40
CA LEU A 93 7.22 7.91 2.75
C LEU A 93 5.90 8.02 2.01
N LEU A 94 5.60 7.05 1.16
CA LEU A 94 4.29 6.85 0.55
C LEU A 94 3.60 5.69 1.24
N VAL A 95 2.45 5.93 1.84
CA VAL A 95 1.63 4.90 2.48
C VAL A 95 0.45 4.55 1.58
N LEU A 96 0.19 3.26 1.45
CA LEU A 96 -0.96 2.68 0.74
C LEU A 96 -1.85 2.00 1.77
N ASP A 97 -3.10 2.43 1.89
CA ASP A 97 -3.98 1.95 2.97
C ASP A 97 -5.46 1.98 2.53
N ALA A 98 -6.28 1.19 3.20
CA ALA A 98 -7.72 1.36 3.19
C ALA A 98 -8.13 2.52 4.09
N LEU A 99 -9.01 3.38 3.62
CA LEU A 99 -9.48 4.52 4.40
C LEU A 99 -10.95 4.35 4.76
N THR A 100 -11.29 4.82 5.96
CA THR A 100 -12.67 5.12 6.34
C THR A 100 -12.82 6.64 6.32
N GLY A 101 -13.75 7.16 5.54
CA GLY A 101 -13.90 8.60 5.43
C GLY A 101 -15.05 9.01 4.52
N PRO A 102 -15.20 10.30 4.32
CA PRO A 102 -16.18 10.80 3.36
C PRO A 102 -15.78 10.36 1.96
N GLY A 103 -16.73 9.78 1.22
CA GLY A 103 -16.56 9.28 -0.13
C GLY A 103 -17.33 7.98 -0.35
N ALA A 104 -17.47 7.59 -1.59
CA ALA A 104 -18.05 6.31 -1.96
C ALA A 104 -16.98 5.20 -1.87
N PRO A 105 -17.36 3.95 -1.56
CA PRO A 105 -16.44 2.83 -1.65
C PRO A 105 -15.75 2.76 -3.00
N GLY A 106 -14.43 2.66 -2.99
CA GLY A 106 -13.61 2.69 -4.20
C GLY A 106 -13.09 4.09 -4.60
N ASP A 107 -13.53 5.16 -3.93
CA ASP A 107 -12.95 6.48 -4.15
C ASP A 107 -11.49 6.49 -3.71
N ILE A 108 -10.64 7.14 -4.52
CA ILE A 108 -9.21 7.27 -4.23
C ILE A 108 -8.96 8.64 -3.63
N VAL A 109 -8.24 8.66 -2.54
CA VAL A 109 -7.86 9.87 -1.82
C VAL A 109 -6.34 9.95 -1.75
N VAL A 110 -5.77 11.03 -2.27
CA VAL A 110 -4.34 11.32 -2.15
C VAL A 110 -4.15 12.45 -1.16
N LEU A 111 -3.37 12.20 -0.11
CA LEU A 111 -3.10 13.15 0.96
C LEU A 111 -1.61 13.43 1.04
N HIS A 112 -1.25 14.70 1.27
CA HIS A 112 0.13 15.12 1.43
C HIS A 112 0.31 15.87 2.75
N GLY A 113 1.39 15.57 3.48
CA GLY A 113 1.84 16.31 4.66
C GLY A 113 0.71 16.67 5.63
N ASP A 114 0.41 17.96 5.79
CA ASP A 114 -0.57 18.48 6.74
C ASP A 114 -2.03 18.08 6.48
N GLN A 115 -2.33 17.49 5.34
CA GLN A 115 -3.67 16.96 5.04
C GLN A 115 -3.92 15.63 5.76
N ILE A 116 -2.86 14.86 6.04
CA ILE A 116 -2.92 13.50 6.60
C ILE A 116 -3.62 13.47 7.97
N PRO A 117 -3.31 14.35 8.95
CA PRO A 117 -3.97 14.34 10.26
C PRO A 117 -5.47 14.65 10.22
N ARG A 118 -5.92 15.37 9.19
CA ARG A 118 -7.33 15.82 9.11
C ARG A 118 -8.29 14.71 8.73
N LEU A 119 -7.84 13.75 7.93
CA LEU A 119 -8.68 12.69 7.38
C LEU A 119 -8.47 11.32 8.06
N LEU A 120 -7.29 11.05 8.62
CA LEU A 120 -7.01 9.75 9.25
C LEU A 120 -7.48 9.63 10.71
N ARG A 121 -8.10 10.68 11.28
CA ARG A 121 -8.61 10.66 12.68
C ARG A 121 -9.76 9.68 12.91
N SER A 122 -10.38 9.14 11.86
CA SER A 122 -11.55 8.25 11.93
C SER A 122 -11.21 6.79 11.67
N LYS A 123 -10.11 6.25 12.16
CA LYS A 123 -9.84 4.81 12.03
C LYS A 123 -10.75 3.96 12.91
N LEU A 124 -11.32 2.91 12.32
CA LEU A 124 -12.32 2.03 12.96
C LEU A 124 -11.72 1.01 13.93
N SER A 125 -10.40 0.90 14.08
CA SER A 125 -9.79 -0.11 14.95
C SER A 125 -9.02 0.51 16.11
N PRO A 126 -9.45 0.24 17.37
CA PRO A 126 -8.73 0.70 18.56
C PRO A 126 -7.38 -0.01 18.80
N HIS A 127 -7.08 -1.07 18.02
CA HIS A 127 -5.87 -1.88 18.20
C HIS A 127 -4.74 -1.52 17.23
N GLN A 128 -4.98 -0.62 16.27
CA GLN A 128 -3.92 -0.16 15.38
C GLN A 128 -3.31 1.11 15.96
N VAL A 129 -2.05 1.01 16.38
CA VAL A 129 -1.19 2.20 16.46
C VAL A 129 -1.23 2.79 15.06
N GLY A 130 -1.94 3.89 14.92
CA GLY A 130 -2.22 4.45 13.61
C GLY A 130 -0.96 5.06 13.01
N LEU A 131 -0.94 5.18 11.69
CA LEU A 131 0.12 5.92 10.99
C LEU A 131 0.40 7.29 11.64
N LEU A 132 -0.63 7.96 12.15
CA LEU A 132 -0.48 9.26 12.83
C LEU A 132 0.35 9.17 14.11
N ASP A 133 0.16 8.10 14.89
CA ASP A 133 0.92 7.91 16.13
C ASP A 133 2.40 7.62 15.82
N LEU A 134 2.66 6.84 14.78
CA LEU A 134 4.02 6.55 14.30
C LEU A 134 4.71 7.81 13.75
N LEU A 135 4.01 8.63 12.97
CA LEU A 135 4.56 9.89 12.49
C LEU A 135 4.80 10.88 13.64
N ALA A 136 3.90 10.92 14.63
CA ALA A 136 4.11 11.73 15.82
C ALA A 136 5.33 11.26 16.62
N ALA A 137 5.50 9.95 16.80
CA ALA A 137 6.68 9.37 17.45
C ALA A 137 7.97 9.71 16.68
N ALA A 138 7.97 9.55 15.36
CA ALA A 138 9.12 9.90 14.51
C ALA A 138 9.48 11.39 14.63
N ARG A 139 8.47 12.26 14.66
CA ARG A 139 8.66 13.71 14.89
C ARG A 139 9.28 14.00 16.25
N MET A 140 8.81 13.35 17.31
CA MET A 140 9.37 13.50 18.66
C MET A 140 10.82 13.03 18.73
N LEU A 141 11.20 12.03 17.94
CA LEU A 141 12.56 11.51 17.83
C LEU A 141 13.44 12.33 16.88
N GLY A 142 12.90 13.35 16.22
CA GLY A 142 13.64 14.19 15.27
C GLY A 142 14.00 13.51 13.95
N SER A 143 13.32 12.42 13.60
CA SER A 143 13.57 11.61 12.40
C SER A 143 12.30 11.43 11.56
N GLU A 144 11.47 12.49 11.46
CA GLU A 144 10.28 12.51 10.60
C GLU A 144 10.70 12.52 9.12
N PRO A 145 10.06 11.73 8.24
CA PRO A 145 10.31 11.80 6.80
C PRO A 145 10.09 13.22 6.25
N ALA A 146 10.99 13.68 5.38
CA ALA A 146 10.91 15.02 4.79
C ALA A 146 9.65 15.23 3.94
N GLN A 147 9.12 14.16 3.37
CA GLN A 147 7.86 14.16 2.61
C GLN A 147 7.05 12.91 2.96
N VAL A 148 5.77 13.11 3.26
CA VAL A 148 4.83 12.01 3.50
C VAL A 148 3.62 12.19 2.61
N ALA A 149 3.20 11.10 1.96
CA ALA A 149 1.94 11.04 1.24
C ALA A 149 1.19 9.75 1.57
N VAL A 150 -0.11 9.78 1.43
CA VAL A 150 -0.99 8.60 1.56
C VAL A 150 -1.81 8.51 0.29
N VAL A 151 -1.80 7.34 -0.35
CA VAL A 151 -2.79 6.96 -1.36
C VAL A 151 -3.71 5.96 -0.70
N GLY A 152 -4.91 6.41 -0.42
CA GLY A 152 -5.93 5.62 0.24
C GLY A 152 -7.10 5.31 -0.67
N VAL A 153 -7.72 4.16 -0.46
CA VAL A 153 -8.96 3.78 -1.11
C VAL A 153 -10.06 3.69 -0.06
N VAL A 154 -11.18 4.36 -0.30
CA VAL A 154 -12.33 4.31 0.62
C VAL A 154 -12.89 2.90 0.64
N ALA A 155 -12.83 2.25 1.79
CA ALA A 155 -13.35 0.91 2.01
C ALA A 155 -14.85 0.94 2.30
N HIS A 156 -15.56 -0.11 1.87
CA HIS A 156 -16.97 -0.32 2.26
C HIS A 156 -17.07 -1.06 3.60
N SER A 157 -16.20 -2.05 3.78
CA SER A 157 -16.29 -2.97 4.92
C SER A 157 -14.92 -3.56 5.24
N ALA A 158 -14.58 -3.61 6.51
CA ALA A 158 -13.45 -4.35 7.06
C ALA A 158 -13.95 -5.57 7.86
N THR A 159 -14.72 -6.44 7.21
CA THR A 159 -15.22 -7.68 7.81
C THR A 159 -14.31 -8.85 7.45
N LEU A 160 -14.29 -9.87 8.31
CA LEU A 160 -13.55 -11.11 8.05
C LEU A 160 -14.12 -11.80 6.81
N THR A 161 -13.51 -11.54 5.67
CA THR A 161 -13.86 -12.15 4.37
C THR A 161 -12.67 -12.13 3.46
N VAL A 162 -12.53 -13.14 2.63
CA VAL A 162 -11.48 -13.18 1.61
C VAL A 162 -11.99 -12.46 0.37
N GLY A 163 -11.18 -11.52 -0.12
CA GLY A 163 -11.50 -10.72 -1.30
C GLY A 163 -12.16 -9.39 -0.98
N MET A 164 -11.87 -8.41 -1.82
CA MET A 164 -12.41 -7.05 -1.72
C MET A 164 -13.78 -6.95 -2.38
N THR A 165 -14.55 -5.93 -1.99
CA THR A 165 -15.78 -5.57 -2.71
C THR A 165 -15.46 -5.16 -4.16
N PRO A 166 -16.41 -5.34 -5.11
CA PRO A 166 -16.17 -4.98 -6.51
C PRO A 166 -15.74 -3.53 -6.72
N ALA A 167 -16.25 -2.60 -5.93
CA ALA A 167 -15.89 -1.18 -6.01
C ALA A 167 -14.42 -0.96 -5.63
N VAL A 168 -13.96 -1.54 -4.53
CA VAL A 168 -12.58 -1.42 -4.06
C VAL A 168 -11.63 -2.20 -4.97
N GLN A 169 -12.05 -3.37 -5.45
CA GLN A 169 -11.27 -4.14 -6.44
C GLN A 169 -11.04 -3.35 -7.73
N ALA A 170 -12.03 -2.62 -8.22
CA ALA A 170 -11.90 -1.77 -9.41
C ALA A 170 -11.00 -0.55 -9.17
N ALA A 171 -10.85 -0.11 -7.92
CA ALA A 171 -10.01 1.02 -7.56
C ALA A 171 -8.50 0.69 -7.48
N VAL A 172 -8.12 -0.59 -7.46
CA VAL A 172 -6.71 -1.01 -7.28
C VAL A 172 -5.81 -0.46 -8.40
N GLU A 173 -6.22 -0.56 -9.67
CA GLU A 173 -5.42 -0.05 -10.78
C GLU A 173 -5.33 1.49 -10.80
N PRO A 174 -6.42 2.25 -10.64
CA PRO A 174 -6.34 3.69 -10.46
C PRO A 174 -5.50 4.13 -9.25
N ALA A 175 -5.56 3.40 -8.13
CA ALA A 175 -4.72 3.68 -6.96
C ALA A 175 -3.23 3.42 -7.23
N GLU A 176 -2.89 2.37 -7.99
CA GLU A 176 -1.53 2.14 -8.50
C GLU A 176 -1.04 3.34 -9.33
N ALA A 177 -1.89 3.84 -10.25
CA ALA A 177 -1.53 4.99 -11.07
C ALA A 177 -1.28 6.24 -10.21
N ALA A 178 -2.15 6.52 -9.23
CA ALA A 178 -1.99 7.63 -8.30
C ALA A 178 -0.70 7.50 -7.46
N ALA A 179 -0.34 6.29 -7.04
CA ALA A 179 0.90 6.05 -6.31
C ALA A 179 2.15 6.34 -7.18
N TRP A 180 2.13 5.91 -8.46
CA TRP A 180 3.21 6.26 -9.38
C TRP A 180 3.28 7.77 -9.68
N GLU A 181 2.16 8.48 -9.72
CA GLU A 181 2.14 9.95 -9.86
C GLU A 181 2.82 10.63 -8.66
N VAL A 182 2.55 10.19 -7.43
CA VAL A 182 3.24 10.69 -6.24
C VAL A 182 4.75 10.43 -6.32
N LEU A 183 5.16 9.22 -6.69
CA LEU A 183 6.57 8.87 -6.86
C LEU A 183 7.24 9.69 -7.95
N ALA A 184 6.54 9.96 -9.06
CA ALA A 184 7.03 10.82 -10.14
C ALA A 184 7.23 12.28 -9.68
N GLN A 185 6.31 12.82 -8.87
CA GLN A 185 6.49 14.14 -8.24
C GLN A 185 7.73 14.18 -7.34
N TRP A 186 8.12 13.04 -6.78
CA TRP A 186 9.33 12.90 -5.97
C TRP A 186 10.59 12.62 -6.82
N GLY A 187 10.46 12.55 -8.14
CA GLY A 187 11.53 12.42 -9.10
C GLY A 187 11.83 10.98 -9.55
N THR A 188 11.03 10.01 -9.14
CA THR A 188 11.18 8.61 -9.59
C THR A 188 10.57 8.43 -10.97
N THR A 189 11.33 7.85 -11.90
CA THR A 189 10.79 7.51 -13.23
C THR A 189 9.88 6.29 -13.12
N THR A 190 8.64 6.45 -13.58
CA THR A 190 7.65 5.35 -13.60
C THR A 190 8.06 4.28 -14.62
N PRO A 191 8.09 2.99 -14.24
CA PRO A 191 8.38 1.92 -15.19
C PRO A 191 7.26 1.79 -16.24
N PRO A 192 7.58 1.32 -17.46
CA PRO A 192 6.58 1.11 -18.50
C PRO A 192 5.52 0.09 -18.04
N ARG A 193 4.32 0.18 -18.61
CA ARG A 193 3.34 -0.89 -18.48
C ARG A 193 3.73 -2.05 -19.41
N VAL A 194 3.66 -3.26 -18.90
CA VAL A 194 3.87 -4.51 -19.64
C VAL A 194 2.54 -5.02 -20.18
#